data_fe39904838930900bd6f7f2544f02230
#
_entry.id   fe39904838930900bd6f7f2544f02230
#
_cell.length_a   1.000
_cell.length_b   1.000
_cell.length_c   1.000
_cell.angle_alpha   90.00
_cell.angle_beta   90.00
_cell.angle_gamma   90.00
#
_symmetry.space_group_name_H-M   'P 1'
#
loop_
_entity.id
_entity.type
_entity.pdbx_description
1 polymer ?
#
loop_
_entity_poly.entity_id
_entity_poly.type
_entity_poly.pdbx_seq_one_letter_code
_entity_poly.pdbx_strand_id
1 'polypeptide(L)'
;MRASIHNYIASCTQCARHNILRTKSPGHLKSIKLPSDVFQVLHMDFWGPVRTASTRGNRYVIILTDNLSKYVIADALPDCTAKSAAQFFIERFILHHGAPERLITDNGTHFNNHLLRAITSSMNIAHAFSVSYHPQTNGQVERFNATFAAQLAKYCDPEQSDWDLYLPSIVYAYNTSIHSIAKFTPYELAFARSPKSPFDSTSPILILPPAHIFYPYLQRTRRLITAKARTNILHHQSYWAQRYNQNRRDPVYRVGDLVYVQVSTDRTKLDARRLGPFIVIQTSGQQHYLVKDNLTGRTDWYHVNQLYPVIERHHYY
;
A
#
# COMPACT_ATOMS: atom_id res chain seq x y z
N MET A 1 13.86 3.03 -45.07
CA MET A 1 15.04 3.39 -44.27
C MET A 1 14.74 3.68 -42.79
N ARG A 2 13.90 4.67 -42.39
CA ARG A 2 13.60 4.93 -40.96
C ARG A 2 12.99 3.73 -40.21
N ALA A 3 12.01 3.03 -40.80
CA ALA A 3 11.40 1.84 -40.20
C ALA A 3 12.41 0.69 -40.03
N SER A 4 13.26 0.45 -41.02
CA SER A 4 14.27 -0.60 -40.95
C SER A 4 15.32 -0.34 -39.88
N ILE A 5 15.74 0.93 -39.72
CA ILE A 5 16.68 1.32 -38.65
C ILE A 5 16.01 1.18 -37.29
N HIS A 6 14.74 1.59 -37.17
CA HIS A 6 13.98 1.44 -35.94
C HIS A 6 13.86 -0.03 -35.53
N ASN A 7 13.52 -0.91 -36.48
CA ASN A 7 13.38 -2.35 -36.21
C ASN A 7 14.74 -2.98 -35.85
N TYR A 8 15.81 -2.56 -36.50
CA TYR A 8 17.17 -3.01 -36.17
C TYR A 8 17.53 -2.65 -34.70
N ILE A 9 17.32 -1.39 -34.31
CA ILE A 9 17.62 -0.93 -32.95
C ILE A 9 16.71 -1.63 -31.92
N ALA A 10 15.44 -1.82 -32.23
CA ALA A 10 14.46 -2.45 -31.34
C ALA A 10 14.77 -3.94 -31.10
N SER A 11 15.31 -4.66 -32.10
CA SER A 11 15.72 -6.06 -31.99
C SER A 11 17.16 -6.26 -31.50
N CYS A 12 17.92 -5.19 -31.31
CA CYS A 12 19.30 -5.27 -30.83
C CYS A 12 19.33 -5.47 -29.32
N THR A 13 19.89 -6.59 -28.84
CA THR A 13 20.01 -6.95 -27.44
C THR A 13 20.77 -5.90 -26.63
N GLN A 14 21.84 -5.36 -27.14
CA GLN A 14 22.62 -4.33 -26.44
C GLN A 14 21.82 -3.02 -26.30
N CYS A 15 21.17 -2.59 -27.38
CA CYS A 15 20.27 -1.43 -27.32
C CYS A 15 19.11 -1.66 -26.37
N ALA A 16 18.49 -2.84 -26.39
CA ALA A 16 17.40 -3.20 -25.47
C ALA A 16 17.84 -3.15 -23.99
N ARG A 17 19.08 -3.56 -23.69
CA ARG A 17 19.61 -3.60 -22.31
C ARG A 17 20.06 -2.23 -21.81
N HIS A 18 20.62 -1.36 -22.63
CA HIS A 18 21.29 -0.14 -22.19
C HIS A 18 20.54 1.15 -22.48
N ASN A 19 19.72 1.21 -23.55
CA ASN A 19 19.05 2.44 -23.95
C ASN A 19 18.04 2.93 -22.91
N ILE A 20 17.98 4.26 -22.75
CA ILE A 20 16.95 4.92 -21.95
C ILE A 20 15.64 4.86 -22.74
N LEU A 21 14.61 4.27 -22.14
CA LEU A 21 13.27 4.35 -22.68
C LEU A 21 12.64 5.69 -22.25
N ARG A 22 12.24 6.48 -23.24
CA ARG A 22 11.54 7.76 -23.00
C ARG A 22 10.03 7.58 -22.88
N THR A 23 9.55 6.35 -22.94
CA THR A 23 8.13 5.98 -22.74
C THR A 23 7.87 5.71 -21.27
N LYS A 24 6.61 5.89 -20.84
CA LYS A 24 6.17 5.51 -19.50
C LYS A 24 6.34 3.99 -19.31
N SER A 25 6.65 3.56 -18.09
CA SER A 25 6.73 2.13 -17.75
C SER A 25 5.42 1.43 -18.14
N PRO A 26 5.48 0.19 -18.66
CA PRO A 26 4.29 -0.55 -19.07
C PRO A 26 3.41 -0.91 -17.88
N GLY A 27 2.19 -1.37 -18.15
CA GLY A 27 1.22 -1.80 -17.15
C GLY A 27 0.22 -0.72 -16.77
N HIS A 28 -1.06 -1.07 -16.88
CA HIS A 28 -2.16 -0.23 -16.47
C HIS A 28 -2.41 -0.31 -14.98
N LEU A 29 -2.89 0.79 -14.41
CA LEU A 29 -3.36 0.88 -13.05
C LEU A 29 -4.66 0.10 -12.93
N LYS A 30 -4.71 -0.96 -12.12
CA LYS A 30 -5.93 -1.71 -11.81
C LYS A 30 -6.45 -1.29 -10.44
N SER A 31 -7.72 -0.89 -10.40
CA SER A 31 -8.36 -0.49 -9.16
C SER A 31 -8.46 -1.67 -8.19
N ILE A 32 -8.10 -1.43 -6.92
CA ILE A 32 -8.27 -2.41 -5.85
C ILE A 32 -9.75 -2.46 -5.46
N LYS A 33 -10.30 -3.66 -5.34
CA LYS A 33 -11.67 -3.86 -4.87
C LYS A 33 -11.81 -3.30 -3.45
N LEU A 34 -12.70 -2.34 -3.27
CA LEU A 34 -12.99 -1.79 -1.96
C LEU A 34 -13.79 -2.79 -1.11
N PRO A 35 -13.48 -2.91 0.19
CA PRO A 35 -14.28 -3.71 1.11
C PRO A 35 -15.70 -3.17 1.22
N SER A 36 -16.63 -4.03 1.64
CA SER A 36 -18.04 -3.66 1.80
C SER A 36 -18.29 -2.80 3.03
N ASP A 37 -17.54 -3.03 4.09
CA ASP A 37 -17.64 -2.34 5.37
C ASP A 37 -16.25 -2.00 5.93
N VAL A 38 -16.21 -1.20 6.98
CA VAL A 38 -15.00 -0.81 7.69
C VAL A 38 -14.42 -1.99 8.46
N PHE A 39 -13.11 -1.96 8.67
CA PHE A 39 -12.34 -2.96 9.41
C PHE A 39 -12.30 -4.37 8.78
N GLN A 40 -12.81 -4.53 7.55
CA GLN A 40 -12.68 -5.80 6.83
C GLN A 40 -11.29 -6.01 6.24
N VAL A 41 -10.66 -4.96 5.72
CA VAL A 41 -9.34 -5.03 5.09
C VAL A 41 -8.42 -4.00 5.72
N LEU A 42 -7.35 -4.47 6.32
CA LEU A 42 -6.39 -3.65 7.04
C LEU A 42 -5.02 -3.69 6.35
N HIS A 43 -4.32 -2.57 6.44
CA HIS A 43 -2.92 -2.47 6.08
C HIS A 43 -2.11 -2.24 7.36
N MET A 44 -1.04 -3.01 7.57
CA MET A 44 -0.14 -2.84 8.70
C MET A 44 1.29 -2.66 8.19
N ASP A 45 1.99 -1.68 8.73
CA ASP A 45 3.33 -1.30 8.30
C ASP A 45 4.15 -0.75 9.47
N PHE A 46 5.47 -0.80 9.34
CA PHE A 46 6.41 -0.14 10.24
C PHE A 46 7.00 1.10 9.59
N TRP A 47 7.02 2.20 10.33
CA TRP A 47 7.76 3.39 9.99
C TRP A 47 8.97 3.54 10.93
N GLY A 48 10.13 3.76 10.37
CA GLY A 48 11.40 3.88 11.12
C GLY A 48 12.52 3.01 10.50
N PRO A 49 13.65 2.83 11.19
CA PRO A 49 13.97 3.41 12.49
C PRO A 49 14.19 4.92 12.43
N VAL A 50 13.74 5.63 13.45
CA VAL A 50 14.08 7.03 13.66
C VAL A 50 15.54 7.12 14.08
N ARG A 51 16.25 8.14 13.61
CA ARG A 51 17.70 8.30 13.91
C ARG A 51 17.98 8.37 15.40
N THR A 52 17.21 9.17 16.13
CA THR A 52 17.31 9.33 17.58
C THR A 52 16.19 8.54 18.24
N ALA A 53 16.55 7.65 19.19
CA ALA A 53 15.54 7.01 20.01
C ALA A 53 14.84 8.04 20.91
N SER A 54 13.53 7.87 21.14
CA SER A 54 12.85 8.75 22.09
C SER A 54 13.37 8.54 23.51
N THR A 55 13.04 9.48 24.40
CA THR A 55 13.38 9.36 25.85
C THR A 55 12.79 8.08 26.47
N ARG A 56 11.78 7.49 25.86
CA ARG A 56 11.18 6.20 26.25
C ARG A 56 11.81 4.99 25.56
N GLY A 57 12.86 5.20 24.74
CA GLY A 57 13.56 4.15 24.01
C GLY A 57 12.90 3.73 22.68
N ASN A 58 11.85 4.42 22.23
CA ASN A 58 11.15 4.07 20.98
C ASN A 58 11.95 4.52 19.76
N ARG A 59 11.97 3.69 18.71
CA ARG A 59 12.65 3.96 17.43
C ARG A 59 11.78 3.70 16.22
N TYR A 60 10.62 3.06 16.40
CA TYR A 60 9.72 2.68 15.33
C TYR A 60 8.29 3.10 15.67
N VAL A 61 7.49 3.29 14.65
CA VAL A 61 6.03 3.41 14.76
C VAL A 61 5.42 2.26 13.98
N ILE A 62 4.58 1.46 14.66
CA ILE A 62 3.72 0.51 13.97
C ILE A 62 2.39 1.20 13.64
N ILE A 63 1.91 1.03 12.43
CA ILE A 63 0.75 1.71 11.89
C ILE A 63 -0.21 0.69 11.30
N LEU A 64 -1.46 0.76 11.71
CA LEU A 64 -2.56 -0.02 11.16
C LEU A 64 -3.58 0.94 10.55
N THR A 65 -3.93 0.72 9.29
CA THR A 65 -4.88 1.58 8.55
C THR A 65 -6.01 0.74 7.99
N ASP A 66 -7.26 1.14 8.26
CA ASP A 66 -8.41 0.54 7.59
C ASP A 66 -8.50 0.99 6.12
N ASN A 67 -8.71 0.03 5.23
CA ASN A 67 -8.72 0.29 3.79
C ASN A 67 -9.89 1.20 3.36
N LEU A 68 -11.04 1.10 3.99
CA LEU A 68 -12.24 1.84 3.61
C LEU A 68 -12.31 3.20 4.30
N SER A 69 -12.34 3.23 5.63
CA SER A 69 -12.49 4.45 6.41
C SER A 69 -11.23 5.31 6.43
N LYS A 70 -10.07 4.72 6.19
CA LYS A 70 -8.74 5.32 6.40
C LYS A 70 -8.43 5.57 7.88
N TYR A 71 -9.19 4.98 8.79
CA TYR A 71 -8.95 5.08 10.22
C TYR A 71 -7.59 4.47 10.56
N VAL A 72 -6.81 5.18 11.36
CA VAL A 72 -5.45 4.82 11.73
C VAL A 72 -5.37 4.52 13.21
N ILE A 73 -4.68 3.43 13.53
CA ILE A 73 -4.20 3.10 14.87
C ILE A 73 -2.69 3.02 14.78
N ALA A 74 -1.98 3.67 15.69
CA ALA A 74 -0.51 3.64 15.69
C ALA A 74 0.04 3.68 17.11
N ASP A 75 1.14 2.97 17.34
CA ASP A 75 1.90 2.98 18.57
C ASP A 75 3.40 3.15 18.30
N ALA A 76 4.09 3.79 19.23
CA ALA A 76 5.54 3.89 19.22
C ALA A 76 6.16 2.66 19.88
N LEU A 77 7.19 2.07 19.26
CA LEU A 77 7.81 0.83 19.69
C LEU A 77 9.34 0.94 19.69
N PRO A 78 10.01 0.23 20.61
CA PRO A 78 11.49 0.21 20.65
C PRO A 78 12.08 -0.62 19.50
N ASP A 79 11.36 -1.59 18.98
CA ASP A 79 11.81 -2.53 17.96
C ASP A 79 10.74 -2.81 16.90
N CYS A 80 11.13 -3.46 15.79
CA CYS A 80 10.25 -3.92 14.73
C CYS A 80 10.26 -5.46 14.65
N THR A 81 10.01 -6.13 15.78
CA THR A 81 10.01 -7.58 15.86
C THR A 81 8.66 -8.19 15.50
N ALA A 82 8.67 -9.47 15.15
CA ALA A 82 7.45 -10.26 14.93
C ALA A 82 6.53 -10.26 16.18
N LYS A 83 7.13 -10.32 17.36
CA LYS A 83 6.41 -10.30 18.64
C LYS A 83 5.69 -8.97 18.85
N SER A 84 6.40 -7.85 18.65
CA SER A 84 5.83 -6.50 18.80
C SER A 84 4.69 -6.26 17.79
N ALA A 85 4.86 -6.70 16.54
CA ALA A 85 3.81 -6.63 15.53
C ALA A 85 2.55 -7.45 15.91
N ALA A 86 2.76 -8.69 16.37
CA ALA A 86 1.68 -9.59 16.76
C ALA A 86 0.93 -9.06 18.00
N GLN A 87 1.67 -8.59 19.01
CA GLN A 87 1.09 -8.03 20.21
C GLN A 87 0.25 -6.78 19.91
N PHE A 88 0.80 -5.84 19.13
CA PHE A 88 0.06 -4.65 18.69
C PHE A 88 -1.22 -5.03 17.93
N PHE A 89 -1.15 -5.97 16.99
CA PHE A 89 -2.31 -6.38 16.19
C PHE A 89 -3.42 -6.98 17.08
N ILE A 90 -3.06 -7.84 18.03
CA ILE A 90 -4.03 -8.44 18.96
C ILE A 90 -4.58 -7.38 19.91
N GLU A 91 -3.72 -6.72 20.67
CA GLU A 91 -4.12 -5.86 21.79
C GLU A 91 -4.78 -4.57 21.34
N ARG A 92 -4.23 -3.93 20.27
CA ARG A 92 -4.74 -2.62 19.82
C ARG A 92 -5.86 -2.70 18.80
N PHE A 93 -5.97 -3.83 18.11
CA PHE A 93 -7.02 -3.95 17.10
C PHE A 93 -8.01 -5.09 17.40
N ILE A 94 -7.57 -6.35 17.44
CA ILE A 94 -8.50 -7.49 17.49
C ILE A 94 -9.38 -7.45 18.75
N LEU A 95 -8.81 -7.17 19.92
CA LEU A 95 -9.56 -7.11 21.18
C LEU A 95 -10.52 -5.91 21.27
N HIS A 96 -10.40 -4.92 20.38
CA HIS A 96 -11.28 -3.74 20.34
C HIS A 96 -12.30 -3.76 19.22
N HIS A 97 -11.95 -4.38 18.07
CA HIS A 97 -12.75 -4.27 16.84
C HIS A 97 -13.14 -5.64 16.23
N GLY A 98 -12.59 -6.74 16.77
CA GLY A 98 -12.75 -8.08 16.19
C GLY A 98 -11.73 -8.40 15.10
N ALA A 99 -11.78 -9.63 14.59
CA ALA A 99 -10.88 -10.10 13.55
C ALA A 99 -11.29 -9.53 12.17
N PRO A 100 -10.34 -8.99 11.37
CA PRO A 100 -10.62 -8.54 10.02
C PRO A 100 -10.73 -9.75 9.06
N GLU A 101 -11.30 -9.54 7.88
CA GLU A 101 -11.29 -10.56 6.81
C GLU A 101 -9.88 -10.71 6.19
N ARG A 102 -9.16 -9.59 6.08
CA ARG A 102 -7.84 -9.55 5.43
C ARG A 102 -6.88 -8.59 6.11
N LEU A 103 -5.66 -9.04 6.30
CA LEU A 103 -4.51 -8.23 6.68
C LEU A 103 -3.53 -8.14 5.51
N ILE A 104 -3.09 -6.94 5.17
CA ILE A 104 -2.09 -6.67 4.13
C ILE A 104 -0.88 -6.05 4.79
N THR A 105 0.30 -6.63 4.55
CA THR A 105 1.58 -6.13 5.08
C THR A 105 2.62 -6.10 3.96
N ASP A 106 3.78 -5.54 4.21
CA ASP A 106 4.94 -5.81 3.38
C ASP A 106 5.46 -7.24 3.62
N ASN A 107 6.48 -7.64 2.86
CA ASN A 107 7.08 -8.98 2.95
C ASN A 107 8.29 -9.00 3.93
N GLY A 108 8.42 -8.03 4.80
CA GLY A 108 9.49 -7.97 5.81
C GLY A 108 9.40 -9.14 6.79
N THR A 109 10.54 -9.54 7.35
CA THR A 109 10.63 -10.68 8.30
C THR A 109 9.81 -10.46 9.56
N HIS A 110 9.59 -9.22 9.94
CA HIS A 110 8.73 -8.82 11.07
C HIS A 110 7.24 -9.14 10.81
N PHE A 111 6.80 -9.26 9.55
CA PHE A 111 5.44 -9.70 9.19
C PHE A 111 5.41 -11.09 8.55
N ASN A 112 6.40 -11.43 7.71
CA ASN A 112 6.48 -12.73 7.07
C ASN A 112 7.18 -13.75 7.98
N ASN A 113 6.50 -14.19 9.03
CA ASN A 113 7.02 -15.12 10.02
C ASN A 113 5.95 -16.12 10.47
N HIS A 114 6.39 -17.15 11.19
CA HIS A 114 5.50 -18.21 11.68
C HIS A 114 4.47 -17.70 12.70
N LEU A 115 4.85 -16.76 13.58
CA LEU A 115 3.97 -16.26 14.64
C LEU A 115 2.73 -15.56 14.06
N LEU A 116 2.94 -14.57 13.17
CA LEU A 116 1.84 -13.83 12.58
C LEU A 116 0.97 -14.72 11.67
N ARG A 117 1.59 -15.68 10.96
CA ARG A 117 0.86 -16.69 10.19
C ARG A 117 -0.01 -17.59 11.07
N ALA A 118 0.48 -18.04 12.21
CA ALA A 118 -0.30 -18.85 13.15
C ALA A 118 -1.50 -18.07 13.69
N ILE A 119 -1.31 -16.81 14.09
CA ILE A 119 -2.39 -15.93 14.56
C ILE A 119 -3.44 -15.72 13.48
N THR A 120 -3.03 -15.32 12.28
CA THR A 120 -3.96 -15.04 11.19
C THR A 120 -4.73 -16.30 10.76
N SER A 121 -4.06 -17.45 10.71
CA SER A 121 -4.70 -18.73 10.37
C SER A 121 -5.70 -19.17 11.45
N SER A 122 -5.36 -19.05 12.74
CA SER A 122 -6.27 -19.44 13.83
C SER A 122 -7.54 -18.60 13.89
N MET A 123 -7.48 -17.37 13.40
CA MET A 123 -8.61 -16.43 13.36
C MET A 123 -9.28 -16.35 11.98
N ASN A 124 -8.89 -17.21 11.03
CA ASN A 124 -9.39 -17.21 9.65
C ASN A 124 -9.21 -15.85 8.92
N ILE A 125 -8.09 -15.17 9.18
CA ILE A 125 -7.72 -13.91 8.55
C ILE A 125 -6.87 -14.21 7.32
N ALA A 126 -7.26 -13.72 6.14
CA ALA A 126 -6.46 -13.83 4.93
C ALA A 126 -5.26 -12.87 5.00
N HIS A 127 -4.06 -13.39 5.31
CA HIS A 127 -2.83 -12.59 5.28
C HIS A 127 -2.28 -12.52 3.86
N ALA A 128 -2.15 -11.32 3.32
CA ALA A 128 -1.61 -11.04 1.99
C ALA A 128 -0.40 -10.11 2.10
N PHE A 129 0.61 -10.34 1.26
CA PHE A 129 1.77 -9.47 1.17
C PHE A 129 1.60 -8.46 0.03
N SER A 130 1.91 -7.21 0.30
CA SER A 130 2.03 -6.20 -0.75
C SER A 130 3.25 -6.53 -1.61
N VAL A 131 3.04 -6.56 -2.92
CA VAL A 131 4.16 -6.78 -3.85
C VAL A 131 4.94 -5.48 -3.96
N SER A 132 6.26 -5.57 -3.78
CA SER A 132 7.18 -4.46 -4.01
C SER A 132 6.92 -3.85 -5.39
N TYR A 133 6.86 -2.52 -5.47
CA TYR A 133 6.56 -1.74 -6.68
C TYR A 133 5.09 -1.69 -7.13
N HIS A 134 4.12 -2.03 -6.26
CA HIS A 134 2.71 -1.75 -6.53
C HIS A 134 2.32 -0.42 -5.86
N PRO A 135 2.45 0.74 -6.53
CA PRO A 135 2.23 2.06 -5.90
C PRO A 135 0.80 2.27 -5.41
N GLN A 136 -0.11 1.35 -5.72
CA GLN A 136 -1.51 1.45 -5.34
C GLN A 136 -1.83 0.82 -3.99
N THR A 137 -1.19 -0.30 -3.67
CA THR A 137 -1.45 -1.03 -2.42
C THR A 137 -0.81 -0.29 -1.25
N ASN A 138 0.40 0.24 -1.44
CA ASN A 138 1.14 0.98 -0.42
C ASN A 138 0.90 2.49 -0.45
N GLY A 139 0.41 3.05 -1.56
CA GLY A 139 0.25 4.50 -1.73
C GLY A 139 -0.71 5.17 -0.73
N GLN A 140 -1.50 4.41 0.02
CA GLN A 140 -2.34 4.95 1.11
C GLN A 140 -1.54 5.05 2.40
N VAL A 141 -0.80 4.00 2.75
CA VAL A 141 0.07 3.97 3.93
C VAL A 141 1.25 4.92 3.72
N GLU A 142 1.86 4.92 2.54
CA GLU A 142 2.95 5.85 2.19
C GLU A 142 2.52 7.33 2.30
N ARG A 143 1.30 7.68 1.89
CA ARG A 143 0.78 9.06 2.05
C ARG A 143 0.52 9.40 3.50
N PHE A 144 0.00 8.47 4.29
CA PHE A 144 -0.13 8.68 5.72
C PHE A 144 1.25 8.88 6.34
N ASN A 145 2.21 7.99 6.05
CA ASN A 145 3.58 8.05 6.56
C ASN A 145 4.26 9.38 6.21
N ALA A 146 4.10 9.87 4.97
CA ALA A 146 4.66 11.15 4.56
C ALA A 146 4.01 12.34 5.31
N THR A 147 2.68 12.35 5.45
CA THR A 147 1.94 13.39 6.17
C THR A 147 2.26 13.35 7.67
N PHE A 148 2.28 12.18 8.25
CA PHE A 148 2.59 11.90 9.64
C PHE A 148 4.00 12.36 10.00
N ALA A 149 5.02 11.94 9.23
CA ALA A 149 6.40 12.33 9.47
C ALA A 149 6.59 13.86 9.41
N ALA A 150 5.96 14.53 8.44
CA ALA A 150 6.03 15.97 8.30
C ALA A 150 5.32 16.71 9.46
N GLN A 151 4.25 16.17 9.99
CA GLN A 151 3.57 16.74 11.17
C GLN A 151 4.41 16.50 12.43
N LEU A 152 4.89 15.28 12.63
CA LEU A 152 5.73 14.93 13.77
C LEU A 152 6.94 15.84 13.87
N ALA A 153 7.64 16.06 12.75
CA ALA A 153 8.80 16.94 12.70
C ALA A 153 8.54 18.41 13.08
N LYS A 154 7.29 18.86 13.08
CA LYS A 154 6.94 20.25 13.47
C LYS A 154 6.76 20.42 14.97
N TYR A 155 6.51 19.34 15.69
CA TYR A 155 6.20 19.39 17.13
C TYR A 155 7.36 18.88 17.99
N CYS A 156 8.28 18.11 17.40
CA CYS A 156 9.41 17.56 18.12
C CYS A 156 10.41 18.63 18.55
N ASP A 157 11.12 18.35 19.63
CA ASP A 157 12.30 19.12 20.04
C ASP A 157 13.41 19.07 18.96
N PRO A 158 14.40 19.96 19.01
CA PRO A 158 15.52 19.95 18.05
C PRO A 158 16.31 18.64 18.03
N GLU A 159 16.41 17.96 19.15
CA GLU A 159 17.06 16.66 19.33
C GLU A 159 16.19 15.50 18.85
N GLN A 160 14.90 15.72 18.56
CA GLN A 160 13.92 14.72 18.17
C GLN A 160 13.79 13.57 19.18
N SER A 161 13.89 13.89 20.48
CA SER A 161 13.87 12.91 21.56
C SER A 161 12.50 12.69 22.18
N ASP A 162 11.52 13.57 21.87
CA ASP A 162 10.16 13.58 22.43
C ASP A 162 9.06 13.22 21.42
N TRP A 163 9.44 12.77 20.23
CA TRP A 163 8.53 12.57 19.09
C TRP A 163 7.34 11.61 19.40
N ASP A 164 7.56 10.60 20.24
CA ASP A 164 6.53 9.61 20.58
C ASP A 164 5.43 10.16 21.51
N LEU A 165 5.69 11.29 22.17
CA LEU A 165 4.67 11.99 22.97
C LEU A 165 3.57 12.60 22.11
N TYR A 166 3.93 13.08 20.92
CA TYR A 166 3.01 13.74 20.00
C TYR A 166 2.23 12.76 19.09
N LEU A 167 2.69 11.49 19.01
CA LEU A 167 2.09 10.48 18.16
C LEU A 167 0.57 10.33 18.38
N PRO A 168 0.05 10.17 19.62
CA PRO A 168 -1.40 10.03 19.83
C PRO A 168 -2.20 11.25 19.34
N SER A 169 -1.67 12.47 19.57
CA SER A 169 -2.31 13.72 19.15
C SER A 169 -2.37 13.85 17.63
N ILE A 170 -1.32 13.45 16.94
CA ILE A 170 -1.25 13.46 15.47
C ILE A 170 -2.20 12.44 14.88
N VAL A 171 -2.26 11.23 15.43
CA VAL A 171 -3.20 10.18 15.02
C VAL A 171 -4.64 10.64 15.25
N TYR A 172 -4.94 11.26 16.39
CA TYR A 172 -6.25 11.84 16.66
C TYR A 172 -6.61 12.92 15.64
N ALA A 173 -5.73 13.88 15.40
CA ALA A 173 -5.93 14.96 14.43
C ALA A 173 -6.17 14.41 13.02
N TYR A 174 -5.43 13.38 12.60
CA TYR A 174 -5.66 12.71 11.32
C TYR A 174 -7.04 12.04 11.26
N ASN A 175 -7.39 11.26 12.27
CA ASN A 175 -8.66 10.52 12.32
C ASN A 175 -9.89 11.44 12.38
N THR A 176 -9.73 12.66 12.90
CA THR A 176 -10.81 13.65 13.05
C THR A 176 -10.83 14.72 11.95
N SER A 177 -9.82 14.72 11.06
CA SER A 177 -9.77 15.61 9.89
C SER A 177 -10.50 14.99 8.70
N ILE A 178 -11.12 15.84 7.86
CA ILE A 178 -11.81 15.40 6.65
C ILE A 178 -10.80 14.80 5.66
N HIS A 179 -10.95 13.53 5.34
CA HIS A 179 -10.10 12.87 4.36
C HIS A 179 -10.42 13.35 2.94
N SER A 180 -9.40 13.84 2.22
CA SER A 180 -9.55 14.53 0.93
C SER A 180 -10.31 13.74 -0.14
N ILE A 181 -10.19 12.40 -0.14
CA ILE A 181 -10.83 11.52 -1.11
C ILE A 181 -12.19 11.04 -0.62
N ALA A 182 -12.28 10.53 0.60
CA ALA A 182 -13.52 9.99 1.15
C ALA A 182 -14.56 11.07 1.43
N LYS A 183 -14.12 12.33 1.69
CA LYS A 183 -14.94 13.50 2.05
C LYS A 183 -15.67 13.38 3.39
N PHE A 184 -15.23 12.47 4.22
CA PHE A 184 -15.63 12.24 5.60
C PHE A 184 -14.40 12.14 6.47
N THR A 185 -14.55 12.30 7.77
CA THR A 185 -13.45 11.99 8.68
C THR A 185 -13.31 10.45 8.80
N PRO A 186 -12.09 9.92 8.96
CA PRO A 186 -11.89 8.50 9.25
C PRO A 186 -12.70 8.03 10.46
N TYR A 187 -12.81 8.89 11.49
CA TYR A 187 -13.59 8.62 12.70
C TYR A 187 -15.09 8.45 12.42
N GLU A 188 -15.70 9.35 11.62
CA GLU A 188 -17.13 9.23 11.25
C GLU A 188 -17.40 7.94 10.48
N LEU A 189 -16.52 7.58 9.55
CA LEU A 189 -16.66 6.34 8.77
C LEU A 189 -16.53 5.11 9.66
N ALA A 190 -15.62 5.12 10.63
CA ALA A 190 -15.39 3.99 11.53
C ALA A 190 -16.55 3.81 12.52
N PHE A 191 -17.07 4.91 13.11
CA PHE A 191 -17.98 4.86 14.26
C PHE A 191 -19.38 5.44 13.98
N ALA A 192 -19.66 5.91 12.78
CA ALA A 192 -20.93 6.52 12.34
C ALA A 192 -21.39 7.70 13.22
N ARG A 193 -20.47 8.39 13.88
CA ARG A 193 -20.71 9.59 14.69
C ARG A 193 -19.57 10.57 14.53
N SER A 194 -19.84 11.84 14.67
CA SER A 194 -18.79 12.87 14.67
C SER A 194 -17.91 12.75 15.94
N PRO A 195 -16.59 12.98 15.80
CA PRO A 195 -15.71 13.07 16.95
C PRO A 195 -16.10 14.28 17.80
N LYS A 196 -16.06 14.14 19.12
CA LYS A 196 -16.13 15.28 20.02
C LYS A 196 -14.73 15.83 20.22
N SER A 197 -14.58 17.15 20.03
CA SER A 197 -13.32 17.82 20.35
C SER A 197 -13.14 17.94 21.87
N PRO A 198 -11.93 17.76 22.40
CA PRO A 198 -11.65 18.08 23.81
C PRO A 198 -11.96 19.54 24.17
N PHE A 199 -12.07 20.42 23.17
CA PHE A 199 -12.34 21.86 23.34
C PHE A 199 -13.83 22.22 23.15
N ASP A 200 -14.69 21.25 22.85
CA ASP A 200 -16.14 21.46 22.75
C ASP A 200 -16.75 21.59 24.15
N SER A 201 -16.60 22.76 24.74
CA SER A 201 -17.03 23.06 26.12
C SER A 201 -18.57 23.11 26.32
N THR A 202 -19.34 23.13 25.24
CA THR A 202 -20.79 23.39 25.27
C THR A 202 -21.65 22.32 24.63
N SER A 203 -21.17 21.06 24.59
CA SER A 203 -22.05 19.97 24.14
C SER A 203 -23.21 19.83 25.14
N PRO A 204 -24.48 20.08 24.73
CA PRO A 204 -25.61 19.80 25.57
C PRO A 204 -25.57 18.34 26.01
N ILE A 205 -26.06 18.03 27.19
CA ILE A 205 -26.20 16.66 27.68
C ILE A 205 -26.90 15.88 26.55
N LEU A 206 -26.22 14.97 25.92
CA LEU A 206 -26.75 14.16 24.81
C LEU A 206 -27.73 13.16 25.42
N ILE A 207 -29.03 13.50 25.45
CA ILE A 207 -30.08 12.55 25.79
C ILE A 207 -30.20 11.63 24.58
N LEU A 208 -29.64 10.43 24.70
CA LEU A 208 -29.77 9.42 23.64
C LEU A 208 -31.23 8.97 23.56
N PRO A 209 -31.81 8.86 22.36
CA PRO A 209 -33.10 8.22 22.17
C PRO A 209 -33.08 6.77 22.69
N PRO A 210 -34.24 6.20 23.00
CA PRO A 210 -34.33 4.78 23.36
C PRO A 210 -33.59 3.88 22.37
N ALA A 211 -32.96 2.82 22.84
CA ALA A 211 -32.10 1.95 22.04
C ALA A 211 -32.77 1.43 20.76
N HIS A 212 -34.07 1.13 20.79
CA HIS A 212 -34.85 0.64 19.65
C HIS A 212 -35.02 1.69 18.53
N ILE A 213 -34.85 2.98 18.83
CA ILE A 213 -34.82 4.08 17.83
C ILE A 213 -33.39 4.41 17.41
N PHE A 214 -32.50 4.47 18.40
CA PHE A 214 -31.12 4.89 18.16
C PHE A 214 -30.33 3.89 17.35
N TYR A 215 -30.48 2.60 17.61
CA TYR A 215 -29.72 1.56 16.91
C TYR A 215 -30.03 1.49 15.39
N PRO A 216 -31.31 1.44 14.95
CA PRO A 216 -31.62 1.52 13.51
C PRO A 216 -31.15 2.82 12.85
N TYR A 217 -31.23 3.96 13.55
CA TYR A 217 -30.73 5.23 13.07
C TYR A 217 -29.21 5.16 12.82
N LEU A 218 -28.45 4.65 13.79
CA LEU A 218 -27.00 4.50 13.68
C LEU A 218 -26.60 3.58 12.51
N GLN A 219 -27.28 2.45 12.38
CA GLN A 219 -27.05 1.53 11.26
C GLN A 219 -27.37 2.18 9.90
N ARG A 220 -28.47 2.90 9.80
CA ARG A 220 -28.85 3.63 8.59
C ARG A 220 -27.80 4.68 8.23
N THR A 221 -27.40 5.50 9.20
CA THR A 221 -26.36 6.53 9.04
C THR A 221 -25.05 5.90 8.54
N ARG A 222 -24.60 4.82 9.21
CA ARG A 222 -23.38 4.10 8.80
C ARG A 222 -23.47 3.64 7.34
N ARG A 223 -24.57 3.01 6.93
CA ARG A 223 -24.77 2.55 5.54
C ARG A 223 -24.68 3.71 4.54
N LEU A 224 -25.33 4.84 4.83
CA LEU A 224 -25.36 5.99 3.94
C LEU A 224 -23.98 6.64 3.76
N ILE A 225 -23.29 6.92 4.88
CA ILE A 225 -21.95 7.55 4.82
C ILE A 225 -20.94 6.62 4.18
N THR A 226 -20.98 5.32 4.49
CA THR A 226 -20.10 4.30 3.88
C THR A 226 -20.34 4.21 2.37
N ALA A 227 -21.61 4.15 1.92
CA ALA A 227 -21.95 4.12 0.51
C ALA A 227 -21.43 5.37 -0.23
N LYS A 228 -21.61 6.55 0.37
CA LYS A 228 -21.14 7.82 -0.21
C LYS A 228 -19.61 7.88 -0.28
N ALA A 229 -18.93 7.49 0.80
CA ALA A 229 -17.47 7.42 0.83
C ALA A 229 -16.91 6.45 -0.22
N ARG A 230 -17.53 5.25 -0.37
CA ARG A 230 -17.18 4.29 -1.42
C ARG A 230 -17.31 4.90 -2.82
N THR A 231 -18.42 5.58 -3.10
CA THR A 231 -18.62 6.26 -4.39
C THR A 231 -17.52 7.28 -4.65
N ASN A 232 -17.16 8.10 -3.66
CA ASN A 232 -16.09 9.11 -3.78
C ASN A 232 -14.73 8.43 -4.04
N ILE A 233 -14.42 7.36 -3.33
CA ILE A 233 -13.16 6.62 -3.50
C ILE A 233 -13.09 5.96 -4.88
N LEU A 234 -14.16 5.30 -5.33
CA LEU A 234 -14.22 4.67 -6.65
C LEU A 234 -14.08 5.69 -7.79
N HIS A 235 -14.75 6.82 -7.68
CA HIS A 235 -14.61 7.92 -8.65
C HIS A 235 -13.17 8.42 -8.71
N HIS A 236 -12.53 8.62 -7.55
CA HIS A 236 -11.14 9.03 -7.49
C HIS A 236 -10.19 7.96 -8.07
N GLN A 237 -10.43 6.67 -7.77
CA GLN A 237 -9.63 5.57 -8.33
C GLN A 237 -9.76 5.52 -9.86
N SER A 238 -10.97 5.65 -10.41
CA SER A 238 -11.21 5.64 -11.86
C SER A 238 -10.54 6.83 -12.55
N TYR A 239 -10.67 8.04 -11.99
CA TYR A 239 -10.00 9.24 -12.49
C TYR A 239 -8.48 9.07 -12.55
N TRP A 240 -7.87 8.58 -11.47
CA TRP A 240 -6.43 8.36 -11.44
C TRP A 240 -5.98 7.21 -12.34
N ALA A 241 -6.78 6.14 -12.44
CA ALA A 241 -6.51 5.06 -13.37
C ALA A 241 -6.49 5.57 -14.82
N GLN A 242 -7.48 6.34 -15.23
CA GLN A 242 -7.51 6.94 -16.57
C GLN A 242 -6.28 7.81 -16.83
N ARG A 243 -5.95 8.71 -15.90
CA ARG A 243 -4.81 9.62 -16.03
C ARG A 243 -3.46 8.88 -16.05
N TYR A 244 -3.32 7.87 -15.21
CA TYR A 244 -2.11 7.04 -15.14
C TYR A 244 -1.94 6.21 -16.42
N ASN A 245 -3.02 5.60 -16.90
CA ASN A 245 -3.01 4.70 -18.05
C ASN A 245 -2.84 5.43 -19.39
N GLN A 246 -3.10 6.73 -19.40
CA GLN A 246 -2.97 7.56 -20.59
C GLN A 246 -1.56 7.46 -21.19
N ASN A 247 -1.46 7.02 -22.46
CA ASN A 247 -0.20 6.80 -23.18
C ASN A 247 0.70 5.75 -22.53
N ARG A 248 0.14 4.76 -21.81
CA ARG A 248 0.86 3.58 -21.32
C ARG A 248 0.43 2.34 -22.10
N ARG A 249 1.39 1.46 -22.36
CA ARG A 249 1.12 0.13 -22.89
C ARG A 249 0.75 -0.79 -21.73
N ASP A 250 -0.15 -1.75 -21.96
CA ASP A 250 -0.53 -2.80 -21.01
C ASP A 250 -0.24 -4.16 -21.63
N PRO A 251 1.03 -4.57 -21.74
CA PRO A 251 1.37 -5.86 -22.34
C PRO A 251 0.90 -7.00 -21.46
N VAL A 252 0.40 -8.04 -22.09
CA VAL A 252 0.09 -9.32 -21.44
C VAL A 252 1.08 -10.35 -21.97
N TYR A 253 1.81 -10.96 -21.06
CA TYR A 253 2.78 -12.01 -21.39
C TYR A 253 2.19 -13.39 -21.14
N ARG A 254 2.59 -14.35 -21.96
CA ARG A 254 2.23 -15.76 -21.83
C ARG A 254 3.42 -16.57 -21.32
N VAL A 255 3.16 -17.75 -20.80
CA VAL A 255 4.23 -18.70 -20.48
C VAL A 255 4.99 -19.03 -21.76
N GLY A 256 6.32 -18.92 -21.70
CA GLY A 256 7.22 -19.07 -22.85
C GLY A 256 7.69 -17.74 -23.48
N ASP A 257 7.05 -16.61 -23.20
CA ASP A 257 7.47 -15.33 -23.72
C ASP A 257 8.83 -14.90 -23.14
N LEU A 258 9.65 -14.27 -24.00
CA LEU A 258 10.93 -13.71 -23.59
C LEU A 258 10.77 -12.23 -23.19
N VAL A 259 11.34 -11.89 -22.04
CA VAL A 259 11.25 -10.55 -21.48
C VAL A 259 12.59 -10.04 -20.95
N TYR A 260 12.78 -8.74 -21.00
CA TYR A 260 13.82 -8.06 -20.22
C TYR A 260 13.23 -7.54 -18.93
N VAL A 261 14.00 -7.61 -17.84
CA VAL A 261 13.63 -7.12 -16.51
C VAL A 261 14.40 -5.83 -16.20
N GLN A 262 13.70 -4.79 -15.78
CA GLN A 262 14.32 -3.53 -15.36
C GLN A 262 15.06 -3.67 -14.04
N VAL A 263 16.32 -3.23 -14.00
CA VAL A 263 17.12 -3.16 -12.76
C VAL A 263 16.82 -1.85 -12.05
N SER A 264 16.41 -1.94 -10.78
CA SER A 264 16.03 -0.77 -9.96
C SER A 264 17.02 -0.43 -8.85
N THR A 265 17.89 -1.36 -8.44
CA THR A 265 18.83 -1.20 -7.32
C THR A 265 20.25 -1.54 -7.72
N ASP A 266 21.23 -1.00 -6.99
CA ASP A 266 22.66 -1.34 -7.03
C ASP A 266 23.36 -1.24 -8.41
N ARG A 267 22.86 -0.37 -9.30
CA ARG A 267 23.38 -0.18 -10.63
C ARG A 267 24.35 1.01 -10.70
N THR A 268 25.54 0.79 -11.25
CA THR A 268 26.46 1.86 -11.61
C THR A 268 26.00 2.58 -12.90
N LYS A 269 26.62 3.71 -13.24
CA LYS A 269 26.22 4.52 -14.42
C LYS A 269 26.38 3.76 -15.75
N LEU A 270 27.29 2.80 -15.84
CA LEU A 270 27.59 2.04 -17.06
C LEU A 270 26.89 0.68 -17.12
N ASP A 271 26.32 0.21 -16.03
CA ASP A 271 25.64 -1.08 -16.00
C ASP A 271 24.38 -1.10 -16.85
N ALA A 272 24.02 -2.30 -17.30
CA ALA A 272 22.79 -2.51 -18.04
C ALA A 272 21.56 -2.05 -17.24
N ARG A 273 20.63 -1.35 -17.91
CA ARG A 273 19.36 -0.91 -17.33
C ARG A 273 18.36 -2.04 -17.21
N ARG A 274 18.51 -3.06 -18.03
CA ARG A 274 17.65 -4.24 -18.08
C ARG A 274 18.49 -5.50 -18.21
N LEU A 275 18.09 -6.54 -17.50
CA LEU A 275 18.68 -7.88 -17.56
C LEU A 275 17.83 -8.80 -18.42
N GLY A 276 18.40 -9.87 -18.89
CA GLY A 276 17.76 -10.87 -19.74
C GLY A 276 18.40 -11.02 -21.13
N PRO A 277 17.74 -11.73 -22.05
CA PRO A 277 16.32 -12.15 -21.98
C PRO A 277 16.07 -13.26 -20.97
N PHE A 278 14.97 -13.15 -20.26
CA PHE A 278 14.44 -14.16 -19.34
C PHE A 278 13.15 -14.77 -19.91
N ILE A 279 12.80 -16.00 -19.50
CA ILE A 279 11.59 -16.68 -19.94
C ILE A 279 10.49 -16.59 -18.88
N VAL A 280 9.28 -16.26 -19.28
CA VAL A 280 8.10 -16.30 -18.41
C VAL A 280 7.70 -17.77 -18.20
N ILE A 281 7.69 -18.24 -16.94
CA ILE A 281 7.37 -19.63 -16.60
C ILE A 281 6.02 -19.78 -15.91
N GLN A 282 5.50 -18.72 -15.29
CA GLN A 282 4.20 -18.72 -14.63
C GLN A 282 3.62 -17.30 -14.58
N THR A 283 2.29 -17.24 -14.54
CA THR A 283 1.56 -15.97 -14.40
C THR A 283 0.68 -16.01 -13.16
N SER A 284 0.60 -14.90 -12.41
CA SER A 284 -0.33 -14.72 -11.31
C SER A 284 -1.19 -13.48 -11.57
N GLY A 285 -2.44 -13.72 -11.93
CA GLY A 285 -3.31 -12.67 -12.45
C GLY A 285 -2.79 -12.11 -13.78
N GLN A 286 -3.07 -10.82 -14.04
CA GLN A 286 -2.67 -10.15 -15.28
C GLN A 286 -1.44 -9.26 -15.14
N GLN A 287 -0.85 -9.16 -13.95
CA GLN A 287 0.21 -8.18 -13.68
C GLN A 287 1.48 -8.77 -13.08
N HIS A 288 1.47 -10.02 -12.60
CA HIS A 288 2.62 -10.66 -11.98
C HIS A 288 3.06 -11.86 -12.78
N TYR A 289 4.35 -11.94 -13.02
CA TYR A 289 4.98 -12.95 -13.85
C TYR A 289 6.19 -13.52 -13.13
N LEU A 290 6.23 -14.84 -13.01
CA LEU A 290 7.42 -15.56 -12.58
C LEU A 290 8.32 -15.74 -13.79
N VAL A 291 9.51 -15.19 -13.74
CA VAL A 291 10.47 -15.30 -14.83
C VAL A 291 11.69 -16.08 -14.39
N LYS A 292 12.28 -16.83 -15.33
CA LYS A 292 13.46 -17.66 -15.14
C LYS A 292 14.60 -17.13 -15.96
N ASP A 293 15.73 -16.98 -15.32
CA ASP A 293 17.02 -16.75 -16.00
C ASP A 293 17.52 -18.07 -16.61
N ASN A 294 17.67 -18.12 -17.92
CA ASN A 294 18.13 -19.31 -18.62
C ASN A 294 19.59 -19.66 -18.35
N LEU A 295 20.41 -18.70 -17.91
CA LEU A 295 21.82 -18.92 -17.63
C LEU A 295 22.06 -19.41 -16.21
N THR A 296 21.43 -18.77 -15.23
CA THR A 296 21.65 -19.09 -13.79
C THR A 296 20.61 -20.03 -13.21
N GLY A 297 19.50 -20.24 -13.93
CA GLY A 297 18.35 -21.02 -13.44
C GLY A 297 17.53 -20.33 -12.34
N ARG A 298 17.90 -19.13 -11.91
CA ARG A 298 17.18 -18.37 -10.89
C ARG A 298 15.80 -17.97 -11.37
N THR A 299 14.84 -18.01 -10.46
CA THR A 299 13.44 -17.60 -10.70
C THR A 299 13.05 -16.51 -9.74
N ASP A 300 12.32 -15.50 -10.22
CA ASP A 300 11.80 -14.42 -9.37
C ASP A 300 10.50 -13.85 -9.93
N TRP A 301 9.69 -13.24 -9.06
CA TRP A 301 8.43 -12.61 -9.41
C TRP A 301 8.63 -11.14 -9.75
N TYR A 302 8.13 -10.73 -10.92
CA TYR A 302 8.15 -9.35 -11.35
C TYR A 302 6.77 -8.84 -11.71
N HIS A 303 6.55 -7.57 -11.45
CA HIS A 303 5.35 -6.88 -11.90
C HIS A 303 5.52 -6.44 -13.37
N VAL A 304 4.42 -6.37 -14.12
CA VAL A 304 4.40 -5.99 -15.54
C VAL A 304 5.12 -4.67 -15.85
N ASN A 305 5.15 -3.72 -14.92
CA ASN A 305 5.83 -2.43 -15.08
C ASN A 305 7.37 -2.54 -15.13
N GLN A 306 7.92 -3.67 -14.70
CA GLN A 306 9.36 -3.97 -14.74
C GLN A 306 9.73 -4.82 -15.95
N LEU A 307 8.74 -5.31 -16.72
CA LEU A 307 8.95 -6.22 -17.84
C LEU A 307 8.84 -5.50 -19.18
N TYR A 308 9.74 -5.85 -20.08
CA TYR A 308 9.78 -5.32 -21.44
C TYR A 308 9.88 -6.49 -22.42
N PRO A 309 9.09 -6.51 -23.51
CA PRO A 309 9.10 -7.62 -24.43
C PRO A 309 10.43 -7.67 -25.21
N VAL A 310 10.87 -8.87 -25.50
CA VAL A 310 11.93 -9.11 -26.47
C VAL A 310 11.33 -9.02 -27.87
N ILE A 311 11.90 -8.18 -28.71
CA ILE A 311 11.48 -8.04 -30.11
C ILE A 311 12.44 -8.91 -30.92
N GLU A 312 11.90 -10.02 -31.48
CA GLU A 312 12.67 -10.90 -32.33
C GLU A 312 13.02 -10.22 -33.67
N ARG A 313 14.21 -10.53 -34.19
CA ARG A 313 14.64 -10.04 -35.46
C ARG A 313 14.01 -10.88 -36.56
N HIS A 314 13.06 -10.35 -37.28
CA HIS A 314 12.60 -10.99 -38.50
C HIS A 314 13.72 -10.83 -39.54
N HIS A 315 14.41 -11.92 -39.87
CA HIS A 315 15.28 -11.97 -41.05
C HIS A 315 14.34 -12.01 -42.27
N TYR A 316 14.23 -10.87 -42.95
CA TYR A 316 13.71 -10.89 -44.32
C TYR A 316 14.81 -11.50 -45.18
N TYR A 317 14.59 -12.70 -45.66
CA TYR A 317 15.36 -13.29 -46.76
C TYR A 317 14.97 -12.62 -48.06
#